data_2d82a37bab9b62916625fab83cdb7d7f
#
_entry.id   2d82a37bab9b62916625fab83cdb7d7f
#
_cell.length_a   1.000
_cell.length_b   1.000
_cell.length_c   1.000
_cell.angle_alpha   90.00
_cell.angle_beta   90.00
_cell.angle_gamma   90.00
#
_symmetry.space_group_name_H-M   'P 1'
#
loop_
_entity.id
_entity.type
_entity.pdbx_description
1 polymer ?
#
loop_
_entity_poly.entity_id
_entity_poly.type
_entity_poly.pdbx_seq_one_letter_code
_entity_poly.pdbx_strand_id
1 'polypeptide(L)'
;RGIISSYQAFGLNILLAAPTGRAAKRMTEATGLEARTIHRLLEAKPPEGYQKNEENPLEGDVLIVDECSMIDIVLMNALLRAIPPHMRLVLVGDIDQLPSVGAGNVLRDLMDSCVCKVVRLTKIFRQAQSSRIIMNAHRINEGLMPDLSNGKTTDFFFTEKEDPEEAVAEIVNLVQTKLSRYYQTPSSQIQV
;
A
#
# COMPACT_ATOMS: atom_id res chain seq x y z
N ARG A 1 2.94 8.54 -10.71
CA ARG A 1 2.65 9.59 -11.71
C ARG A 1 3.36 9.32 -13.04
N GLY A 2 4.67 9.13 -13.11
CA GLY A 2 5.40 8.96 -14.38
C GLY A 2 4.82 7.91 -15.32
N ILE A 3 4.48 6.72 -14.82
CA ILE A 3 3.84 5.64 -15.60
C ILE A 3 2.52 6.12 -16.22
N ILE A 4 1.68 6.80 -15.42
CA ILE A 4 0.38 7.33 -15.88
C ILE A 4 0.59 8.36 -16.99
N SER A 5 1.47 9.34 -16.77
CA SER A 5 1.77 10.36 -17.78
C SER A 5 2.29 9.75 -19.09
N SER A 6 3.09 8.68 -19.01
CA SER A 6 3.57 7.97 -20.20
C SER A 6 2.41 7.33 -20.98
N TYR A 7 1.50 6.63 -20.31
CA TYR A 7 0.35 6.02 -21.00
C TYR A 7 -0.65 7.06 -21.53
N GLN A 8 -0.87 8.17 -20.79
CA GLN A 8 -1.70 9.29 -21.26
C GLN A 8 -1.15 9.95 -22.54
N ALA A 9 0.18 10.06 -22.65
CA ALA A 9 0.82 10.58 -23.86
C ALA A 9 0.55 9.73 -25.12
N PHE A 10 0.20 8.45 -24.95
CA PHE A 10 -0.24 7.55 -26.02
C PHE A 10 -1.76 7.54 -26.23
N GLY A 11 -2.51 8.38 -25.51
CA GLY A 11 -3.98 8.44 -25.61
C GLY A 11 -4.71 7.24 -25.05
N LEU A 12 -4.06 6.46 -24.15
CA LEU A 12 -4.63 5.24 -23.58
C LEU A 12 -5.56 5.55 -22.40
N ASN A 13 -6.68 4.82 -22.32
CA ASN A 13 -7.62 4.86 -21.21
C ASN A 13 -7.06 4.06 -20.03
N ILE A 14 -6.86 4.76 -18.90
CA ILE A 14 -6.23 4.19 -17.71
C ILE A 14 -7.26 4.00 -16.61
N LEU A 15 -7.36 2.79 -16.10
CA LEU A 15 -8.09 2.46 -14.87
C LEU A 15 -7.12 2.42 -13.70
N LEU A 16 -7.53 3.00 -12.58
CA LEU A 16 -6.76 3.00 -11.33
C LEU A 16 -7.53 2.26 -10.24
N ALA A 17 -6.87 1.33 -9.57
CA ALA A 17 -7.48 0.56 -8.49
C ALA A 17 -6.55 0.34 -7.31
N ALA A 18 -7.14 0.07 -6.14
CA ALA A 18 -6.43 -0.36 -4.94
C ALA A 18 -7.32 -1.30 -4.11
N PRO A 19 -6.76 -2.14 -3.22
CA PRO A 19 -7.55 -3.04 -2.40
C PRO A 19 -8.42 -2.33 -1.36
N THR A 20 -8.01 -1.14 -0.89
CA THR A 20 -8.71 -0.40 0.17
C THR A 20 -9.18 0.98 -0.29
N GLY A 21 -10.26 1.49 0.34
CA GLY A 21 -10.78 2.83 0.06
C GLY A 21 -9.78 3.94 0.37
N ARG A 22 -8.95 3.77 1.43
CA ARG A 22 -7.92 4.73 1.80
C ARG A 22 -6.82 4.81 0.74
N ALA A 23 -6.37 3.67 0.23
CA ALA A 23 -5.37 3.62 -0.84
C ALA A 23 -5.92 4.22 -2.15
N ALA A 24 -7.15 3.87 -2.54
CA ALA A 24 -7.81 4.44 -3.71
C ALA A 24 -7.94 5.97 -3.60
N LYS A 25 -8.35 6.50 -2.45
CA LYS A 25 -8.43 7.95 -2.21
C LYS A 25 -7.05 8.62 -2.36
N ARG A 26 -6.00 8.07 -1.73
CA ARG A 26 -4.63 8.58 -1.87
C ARG A 26 -4.14 8.57 -3.31
N MET A 27 -4.47 7.50 -4.04
CA MET A 27 -4.12 7.37 -5.45
C MET A 27 -4.81 8.46 -6.29
N THR A 28 -6.09 8.75 -6.03
CA THR A 28 -6.83 9.85 -6.67
C THR A 28 -6.18 11.20 -6.37
N GLU A 29 -5.91 11.50 -5.11
CA GLU A 29 -5.26 12.75 -4.68
C GLU A 29 -3.86 12.92 -5.29
N ALA A 30 -3.09 11.84 -5.37
CA ALA A 30 -1.75 11.87 -5.92
C ALA A 30 -1.71 12.03 -7.45
N THR A 31 -2.70 11.51 -8.18
CA THR A 31 -2.67 11.42 -9.65
C THR A 31 -3.59 12.41 -10.34
N GLY A 32 -4.64 12.87 -9.66
CA GLY A 32 -5.72 13.67 -10.24
C GLY A 32 -6.72 12.85 -11.07
N LEU A 33 -6.56 11.52 -11.16
CA LEU A 33 -7.47 10.60 -11.84
C LEU A 33 -8.29 9.82 -10.81
N GLU A 34 -9.55 9.51 -11.13
CA GLU A 34 -10.39 8.70 -10.26
C GLU A 34 -9.79 7.29 -10.09
N ALA A 35 -9.47 6.91 -8.85
CA ALA A 35 -9.13 5.55 -8.49
C ALA A 35 -10.25 4.94 -7.65
N ARG A 36 -10.52 3.65 -7.86
CA ARG A 36 -11.59 2.90 -7.18
C ARG A 36 -10.99 1.76 -6.38
N THR A 37 -11.75 1.24 -5.41
CA THR A 37 -11.38 -0.05 -4.84
C THR A 37 -11.59 -1.15 -5.88
N ILE A 38 -10.81 -2.24 -5.80
CA ILE A 38 -10.97 -3.38 -6.71
C ILE A 38 -12.41 -3.90 -6.65
N HIS A 39 -13.02 -3.98 -5.46
CA HIS A 39 -14.41 -4.39 -5.30
C HIS A 39 -15.38 -3.48 -6.06
N ARG A 40 -15.20 -2.16 -6.02
CA ARG A 40 -16.03 -1.22 -6.78
C ARG A 40 -15.77 -1.29 -8.27
N LEU A 41 -14.50 -1.48 -8.67
CA LEU A 41 -14.15 -1.65 -10.07
C LEU A 41 -14.79 -2.90 -10.68
N LEU A 42 -14.84 -3.99 -9.90
CA LEU A 42 -15.48 -5.25 -10.28
C LEU A 42 -17.01 -5.27 -10.06
N GLU A 43 -17.58 -4.16 -9.58
CA GLU A 43 -19.03 -4.03 -9.32
C GLU A 43 -19.53 -5.16 -8.41
N ALA A 44 -18.90 -5.31 -7.23
CA ALA A 44 -19.29 -6.33 -6.26
C ALA A 44 -20.73 -6.14 -5.78
N LYS A 45 -21.55 -7.18 -5.90
CA LYS A 45 -22.96 -7.23 -5.46
C LYS A 45 -23.21 -8.50 -4.64
N PRO A 46 -23.12 -8.45 -3.30
CA PRO A 46 -23.49 -9.59 -2.48
C PRO A 46 -25.02 -9.88 -2.55
N PRO A 47 -25.45 -11.15 -2.65
CA PRO A 47 -24.63 -12.36 -2.71
C PRO A 47 -24.17 -12.77 -4.12
N GLU A 48 -24.53 -12.05 -5.18
CA GLU A 48 -24.31 -12.44 -6.59
C GLU A 48 -22.84 -12.44 -7.02
N GLY A 49 -21.96 -11.84 -6.23
CA GLY A 49 -20.53 -11.76 -6.52
C GLY A 49 -20.12 -10.55 -7.35
N TYR A 50 -19.14 -10.73 -8.23
CA TYR A 50 -18.62 -9.66 -9.09
C TYR A 50 -19.33 -9.64 -10.44
N GLN A 51 -19.79 -8.45 -10.88
CA GLN A 51 -20.48 -8.28 -12.16
C GLN A 51 -19.51 -8.15 -13.33
N LYS A 52 -18.29 -7.66 -13.07
CA LYS A 52 -17.21 -7.66 -14.06
C LYS A 52 -16.46 -9.00 -14.00
N ASN A 53 -16.42 -9.68 -15.15
CA ASN A 53 -15.86 -11.02 -15.34
C ASN A 53 -15.51 -11.26 -16.82
N GLU A 54 -15.28 -12.49 -17.23
CA GLU A 54 -14.93 -12.85 -18.62
C GLU A 54 -16.03 -12.52 -19.63
N GLU A 55 -17.30 -12.58 -19.23
CA GLU A 55 -18.47 -12.28 -20.09
C GLU A 55 -18.79 -10.77 -20.14
N ASN A 56 -18.39 -10.05 -19.10
CA ASN A 56 -18.56 -8.59 -18.98
C ASN A 56 -17.24 -7.95 -18.48
N PRO A 57 -16.19 -7.89 -19.34
CA PRO A 57 -14.89 -7.45 -18.92
C PRO A 57 -14.83 -5.95 -18.59
N LEU A 58 -13.71 -5.55 -17.99
CA LEU A 58 -13.38 -4.15 -17.77
C LEU A 58 -13.13 -3.45 -19.11
N GLU A 59 -13.49 -2.17 -19.16
CA GLU A 59 -13.29 -1.32 -20.34
C GLU A 59 -12.13 -0.35 -20.09
N GLY A 60 -11.08 -0.45 -20.89
CA GLY A 60 -9.87 0.38 -20.79
C GLY A 60 -8.66 -0.30 -21.47
N ASP A 61 -7.55 0.42 -21.53
CA ASP A 61 -6.32 -0.05 -22.17
C ASP A 61 -5.27 -0.49 -21.15
N VAL A 62 -5.28 0.13 -19.98
CA VAL A 62 -4.31 -0.11 -18.91
C VAL A 62 -5.02 -0.11 -17.56
N LEU A 63 -4.78 -1.13 -16.76
CA LEU A 63 -5.17 -1.17 -15.35
C LEU A 63 -3.91 -1.07 -14.48
N ILE A 64 -3.87 -0.07 -13.62
CA ILE A 64 -2.82 0.10 -12.61
C ILE A 64 -3.42 -0.16 -11.24
N VAL A 65 -2.86 -1.14 -10.54
CA VAL A 65 -3.30 -1.52 -9.19
C VAL A 65 -2.18 -1.22 -8.21
N ASP A 66 -2.50 -0.44 -7.18
CA ASP A 66 -1.56 -0.09 -6.10
C ASP A 66 -1.85 -0.90 -4.83
N GLU A 67 -0.89 -0.95 -3.90
CA GLU A 67 -0.95 -1.71 -2.64
C GLU A 67 -1.24 -3.21 -2.84
N CYS A 68 -0.62 -3.80 -3.88
CA CYS A 68 -0.89 -5.19 -4.28
C CYS A 68 -0.46 -6.24 -3.24
N SER A 69 0.38 -5.90 -2.26
CA SER A 69 0.72 -6.80 -1.14
C SER A 69 -0.51 -7.21 -0.31
N MET A 70 -1.57 -6.40 -0.32
CA MET A 70 -2.82 -6.63 0.41
C MET A 70 -3.85 -7.45 -0.37
N ILE A 71 -3.56 -7.87 -1.60
CA ILE A 71 -4.49 -8.62 -2.45
C ILE A 71 -4.33 -10.13 -2.20
N ASP A 72 -5.41 -10.78 -1.78
CA ASP A 72 -5.45 -12.23 -1.65
C ASP A 72 -5.71 -12.95 -2.98
N ILE A 73 -5.58 -14.28 -2.97
CA ILE A 73 -5.72 -15.09 -4.19
C ILE A 73 -7.14 -15.04 -4.77
N VAL A 74 -8.16 -14.90 -3.94
CA VAL A 74 -9.56 -14.85 -4.36
C VAL A 74 -9.86 -13.56 -5.11
N LEU A 75 -9.43 -12.42 -4.53
CA LEU A 75 -9.60 -11.10 -5.15
C LEU A 75 -8.77 -10.97 -6.42
N MET A 76 -7.53 -11.50 -6.43
CA MET A 76 -6.69 -11.49 -7.63
C MET A 76 -7.31 -12.33 -8.75
N ASN A 77 -7.82 -13.53 -8.44
CA ASN A 77 -8.50 -14.36 -9.42
C ASN A 77 -9.73 -13.64 -10.02
N ALA A 78 -10.55 -13.02 -9.20
CA ALA A 78 -11.70 -12.23 -9.68
C ALA A 78 -11.27 -11.07 -10.59
N LEU A 79 -10.19 -10.36 -10.22
CA LEU A 79 -9.63 -9.26 -11.00
C LEU A 79 -9.13 -9.74 -12.36
N LEU A 80 -8.33 -10.81 -12.39
CA LEU A 80 -7.76 -11.36 -13.63
C LEU A 80 -8.84 -11.85 -14.61
N ARG A 81 -9.93 -12.43 -14.10
CA ARG A 81 -11.07 -12.85 -14.91
C ARG A 81 -11.81 -11.69 -15.58
N ALA A 82 -11.75 -10.50 -14.99
CA ALA A 82 -12.39 -9.30 -15.55
C ALA A 82 -11.50 -8.51 -16.50
N ILE A 83 -10.22 -8.83 -16.61
CA ILE A 83 -9.26 -8.14 -17.48
C ILE A 83 -9.32 -8.74 -18.89
N PRO A 84 -9.69 -7.95 -19.93
CA PRO A 84 -9.68 -8.45 -21.30
C PRO A 84 -8.25 -8.63 -21.83
N PRO A 85 -8.01 -9.52 -22.82
CA PRO A 85 -6.66 -9.87 -23.28
C PRO A 85 -5.80 -8.71 -23.81
N HIS A 86 -6.42 -7.63 -24.27
CA HIS A 86 -5.71 -6.46 -24.79
C HIS A 86 -5.26 -5.48 -23.69
N MET A 87 -5.84 -5.57 -22.49
CA MET A 87 -5.55 -4.64 -21.40
C MET A 87 -4.21 -4.96 -20.75
N ARG A 88 -3.40 -3.94 -20.57
CA ARG A 88 -2.14 -4.03 -19.82
C ARG A 88 -2.40 -3.95 -18.33
N LEU A 89 -1.79 -4.84 -17.55
CA LEU A 89 -1.85 -4.84 -16.11
C LEU A 89 -0.51 -4.38 -15.53
N VAL A 90 -0.57 -3.38 -14.64
CA VAL A 90 0.57 -2.89 -13.86
C VAL A 90 0.24 -3.05 -12.38
N LEU A 91 0.98 -3.91 -11.71
CA LEU A 91 0.86 -4.15 -10.28
C LEU A 91 1.95 -3.36 -9.54
N VAL A 92 1.57 -2.60 -8.54
CA VAL A 92 2.47 -1.82 -7.69
C VAL A 92 2.25 -2.24 -6.24
N GLY A 93 3.32 -2.47 -5.50
CA GLY A 93 3.20 -2.87 -4.10
C GLY A 93 4.57 -3.06 -3.46
N ASP A 94 4.55 -3.34 -2.18
CA ASP A 94 5.72 -3.55 -1.36
C ASP A 94 5.63 -4.93 -0.68
N ILE A 95 6.51 -5.85 -1.08
CA ILE A 95 6.53 -7.23 -0.55
C ILE A 95 6.98 -7.32 0.91
N ASP A 96 7.57 -6.25 1.43
CA ASP A 96 8.05 -6.16 2.81
C ASP A 96 7.01 -5.55 3.75
N GLN A 97 5.87 -5.07 3.21
CA GLN A 97 4.70 -4.67 4.00
C GLN A 97 3.85 -5.88 4.40
N LEU A 98 2.86 -5.63 5.27
CA LEU A 98 1.94 -6.68 5.73
C LEU A 98 1.23 -7.34 4.55
N PRO A 99 1.16 -8.67 4.51
CA PRO A 99 0.46 -9.42 3.48
C PRO A 99 -1.07 -9.25 3.61
N SER A 100 -1.79 -9.81 2.64
CA SER A 100 -3.26 -9.90 2.70
C SER A 100 -3.74 -10.66 3.94
N VAL A 101 -4.93 -10.30 4.44
CA VAL A 101 -5.60 -11.06 5.51
C VAL A 101 -6.14 -12.40 4.98
N GLY A 102 -6.56 -12.43 3.71
CA GLY A 102 -6.97 -13.65 3.01
C GLY A 102 -5.78 -14.51 2.56
N ALA A 103 -6.08 -15.70 2.07
CA ALA A 103 -5.07 -16.68 1.68
C ALA A 103 -4.23 -16.23 0.47
N GLY A 104 -2.94 -16.58 0.49
CA GLY A 104 -1.98 -16.37 -0.60
C GLY A 104 -1.06 -15.16 -0.40
N ASN A 105 0.10 -15.21 -1.04
CA ASN A 105 1.06 -14.10 -1.10
C ASN A 105 1.28 -13.72 -2.57
N VAL A 106 0.19 -13.25 -3.20
CA VAL A 106 0.06 -13.11 -4.65
C VAL A 106 1.17 -12.28 -5.26
N LEU A 107 1.51 -11.14 -4.66
CA LEU A 107 2.55 -10.26 -5.22
C LEU A 107 3.92 -10.95 -5.21
N ARG A 108 4.29 -11.61 -4.12
CA ARG A 108 5.54 -12.37 -4.02
C ARG A 108 5.56 -13.54 -4.98
N ASP A 109 4.48 -14.31 -5.02
CA ASP A 109 4.37 -15.50 -5.88
C ASP A 109 4.48 -15.11 -7.37
N LEU A 110 3.86 -14.01 -7.78
CA LEU A 110 4.01 -13.46 -9.15
C LEU A 110 5.44 -13.05 -9.47
N MET A 111 6.14 -12.42 -8.51
CA MET A 111 7.53 -12.04 -8.69
C MET A 111 8.45 -13.25 -8.81
N ASP A 112 8.24 -14.26 -7.97
CA ASP A 112 9.08 -15.46 -7.91
C ASP A 112 8.81 -16.42 -9.09
N SER A 113 7.60 -16.36 -9.68
CA SER A 113 7.21 -17.16 -10.85
C SER A 113 7.96 -16.82 -12.13
N CYS A 114 8.58 -15.65 -12.20
CA CYS A 114 9.24 -15.11 -13.40
C CYS A 114 8.32 -15.00 -14.66
N VAL A 115 7.01 -15.10 -14.50
CA VAL A 115 6.02 -14.99 -15.60
C VAL A 115 5.85 -13.54 -16.06
N CYS A 116 6.02 -12.58 -15.17
CA CYS A 116 5.89 -11.16 -15.44
C CYS A 116 7.21 -10.40 -15.28
N LYS A 117 7.30 -9.24 -15.96
CA LYS A 117 8.47 -8.36 -15.82
C LYS A 117 8.40 -7.62 -14.48
N VAL A 118 9.45 -7.76 -13.67
CA VAL A 118 9.55 -7.15 -12.35
C VAL A 118 10.59 -6.03 -12.37
N VAL A 119 10.23 -4.89 -11.77
CA VAL A 119 11.15 -3.77 -11.51
C VAL A 119 11.14 -3.50 -10.00
N ARG A 120 12.28 -3.73 -9.33
CA ARG A 120 12.46 -3.42 -7.91
C ARG A 120 13.11 -2.06 -7.73
N LEU A 121 12.51 -1.23 -6.85
CA LEU A 121 13.09 0.03 -6.41
C LEU A 121 13.88 -0.22 -5.12
N THR A 122 15.20 -0.16 -5.20
CA THR A 122 16.10 -0.49 -4.07
C THR A 122 16.89 0.71 -3.55
N LYS A 123 16.85 1.84 -4.26
CA LYS A 123 17.62 3.02 -3.86
C LYS A 123 16.85 3.90 -2.89
N ILE A 124 17.42 4.09 -1.70
CA ILE A 124 16.97 5.09 -0.73
C ILE A 124 17.52 6.45 -1.15
N PHE A 125 16.65 7.44 -1.38
CA PHE A 125 17.10 8.79 -1.67
C PHE A 125 17.83 9.40 -0.47
N ARG A 126 18.82 10.28 -0.74
CA ARG A 126 19.64 10.95 0.31
C ARG A 126 18.78 11.58 1.43
N GLN A 127 17.66 12.20 1.09
CA GLN A 127 16.76 12.80 2.08
C GLN A 127 16.13 11.77 3.02
N ALA A 128 15.90 10.55 2.55
CA ALA A 128 15.35 9.47 3.36
C ALA A 128 16.42 8.78 4.23
N GLN A 129 17.70 8.89 3.88
CA GLN A 129 18.80 8.34 4.68
C GLN A 129 19.01 9.07 6.02
N SER A 130 18.51 10.29 6.17
CA SER A 130 18.51 11.01 7.45
C SER A 130 17.38 10.59 8.39
N SER A 131 16.37 9.87 7.89
CA SER A 131 15.25 9.35 8.67
C SER A 131 15.63 8.03 9.35
N ARG A 132 15.60 8.01 10.66
CA ARG A 132 15.84 6.78 11.43
C ARG A 132 14.68 5.79 11.32
N ILE A 133 13.46 6.27 11.11
CA ILE A 133 12.31 5.39 10.80
C ILE A 133 12.62 4.56 9.55
N ILE A 134 13.06 5.20 8.47
CA ILE A 134 13.36 4.52 7.22
C ILE A 134 14.56 3.57 7.37
N MET A 135 15.64 4.04 8.00
CA MET A 135 16.82 3.20 8.21
C MET A 135 16.53 1.99 9.09
N ASN A 136 15.72 2.16 10.14
CA ASN A 136 15.33 1.06 11.01
C ASN A 136 14.39 0.08 10.30
N ALA A 137 13.47 0.54 9.45
CA ALA A 137 12.64 -0.33 8.63
C ALA A 137 13.50 -1.23 7.72
N HIS A 138 14.52 -0.68 7.07
CA HIS A 138 15.46 -1.48 6.26
C HIS A 138 16.22 -2.50 7.09
N ARG A 139 16.74 -2.10 8.27
CA ARG A 139 17.43 -3.02 9.18
C ARG A 139 16.54 -4.20 9.57
N ILE A 140 15.26 -3.93 9.89
CA ILE A 140 14.29 -4.97 10.25
C ILE A 140 14.05 -5.91 9.05
N ASN A 141 13.91 -5.39 7.85
CA ASN A 141 13.73 -6.20 6.64
C ASN A 141 14.96 -7.08 6.33
N GLU A 142 16.16 -6.65 6.71
CA GLU A 142 17.41 -7.41 6.62
C GLU A 142 17.60 -8.38 7.81
N GLY A 143 16.65 -8.46 8.74
CA GLY A 143 16.76 -9.28 9.96
C GLY A 143 17.70 -8.72 11.01
N LEU A 144 18.07 -7.43 10.91
CA LEU A 144 18.95 -6.74 11.86
C LEU A 144 18.14 -6.02 12.93
N MET A 145 18.69 -5.92 14.15
CA MET A 145 18.10 -5.10 15.20
C MET A 145 18.05 -3.62 14.79
N PRO A 146 16.92 -2.94 14.98
CA PRO A 146 16.83 -1.49 14.79
C PRO A 146 17.73 -0.74 15.77
N ASP A 147 18.14 0.46 15.40
CA ASP A 147 18.83 1.36 16.32
C ASP A 147 17.80 2.00 17.26
N LEU A 148 17.81 1.57 18.53
CA LEU A 148 16.88 1.98 19.57
C LEU A 148 17.35 3.23 20.34
N SER A 149 18.52 3.81 20.02
CA SER A 149 19.03 4.98 20.71
C SER A 149 18.12 6.21 20.51
N ASN A 150 17.80 6.90 21.59
CA ASN A 150 17.03 8.14 21.53
C ASN A 150 17.95 9.35 21.34
N GLY A 151 17.72 10.13 20.30
CA GLY A 151 18.49 11.35 19.99
C GLY A 151 17.60 12.60 19.97
N LYS A 152 18.21 13.78 20.13
CA LYS A 152 17.48 15.05 20.15
C LYS A 152 16.90 15.46 18.79
N THR A 153 17.47 14.94 17.69
CA THR A 153 17.11 15.30 16.31
C THR A 153 16.65 14.10 15.51
N THR A 154 16.10 13.07 16.18
CA THR A 154 15.59 11.87 15.51
C THR A 154 14.10 11.93 15.28
N ASP A 155 13.63 11.26 14.25
CA ASP A 155 12.22 10.99 13.95
C ASP A 155 11.75 9.64 14.50
N PHE A 156 12.67 8.85 15.11
CA PHE A 156 12.41 7.55 15.71
C PHE A 156 12.73 7.59 17.20
N PHE A 157 11.79 7.18 18.04
CA PHE A 157 11.94 7.11 19.49
C PHE A 157 11.53 5.72 19.98
N PHE A 158 12.32 5.19 20.90
CA PHE A 158 12.04 3.91 21.55
C PHE A 158 11.79 4.12 23.05
N THR A 159 10.72 3.52 23.55
CA THR A 159 10.41 3.46 24.97
C THR A 159 10.17 2.01 25.35
N GLU A 160 11.02 1.48 26.22
CA GLU A 160 10.94 0.11 26.69
C GLU A 160 9.82 -0.03 27.72
N LYS A 161 8.96 -1.01 27.52
CA LYS A 161 7.91 -1.42 28.44
C LYS A 161 7.81 -2.95 28.41
N GLU A 162 7.90 -3.57 29.57
CA GLU A 162 7.78 -5.02 29.73
C GLU A 162 6.31 -5.45 29.84
N ASP A 163 5.50 -4.62 30.49
CA ASP A 163 4.07 -4.90 30.68
C ASP A 163 3.21 -4.29 29.56
N PRO A 164 2.36 -5.09 28.89
CA PRO A 164 1.44 -4.60 27.87
C PRO A 164 0.48 -3.50 28.37
N GLU A 165 0.00 -3.57 29.62
CA GLU A 165 -0.91 -2.56 30.18
C GLU A 165 -0.19 -1.22 30.38
N GLU A 166 1.06 -1.24 30.84
CA GLU A 166 1.91 -0.05 30.92
C GLU A 166 2.20 0.53 29.54
N ALA A 167 2.41 -0.32 28.53
CA ALA A 167 2.62 0.14 27.15
C ALA A 167 1.40 0.89 26.62
N VAL A 168 0.19 0.36 26.84
CA VAL A 168 -1.06 1.03 26.45
C VAL A 168 -1.22 2.36 27.18
N ALA A 169 -0.98 2.40 28.50
CA ALA A 169 -1.07 3.63 29.29
C ALA A 169 -0.09 4.71 28.78
N GLU A 170 1.15 4.32 28.45
CA GLU A 170 2.14 5.25 27.87
C GLU A 170 1.75 5.74 26.48
N ILE A 171 1.21 4.89 25.60
CA ILE A 171 0.70 5.29 24.28
C ILE A 171 -0.40 6.34 24.43
N VAL A 172 -1.38 6.10 25.29
CA VAL A 172 -2.47 7.05 25.55
C VAL A 172 -1.93 8.37 26.08
N ASN A 173 -1.02 8.33 27.06
CA ASN A 173 -0.38 9.52 27.61
C ASN A 173 0.39 10.31 26.54
N LEU A 174 1.19 9.63 25.71
CA LEU A 174 1.93 10.26 24.63
C LEU A 174 1.02 10.98 23.63
N VAL A 175 -0.06 10.33 23.20
CA VAL A 175 -1.01 10.90 22.24
C VAL A 175 -1.76 12.09 22.84
N GLN A 176 -2.23 11.98 24.08
CA GLN A 176 -3.02 13.03 24.72
C GLN A 176 -2.19 14.25 25.12
N THR A 177 -0.93 14.07 25.44
CA THR A 177 -0.11 15.14 26.04
C THR A 177 1.04 15.58 25.13
N LYS A 178 2.05 14.72 24.94
CA LYS A 178 3.31 15.08 24.28
C LYS A 178 3.14 15.32 22.78
N LEU A 179 2.52 14.36 22.07
CA LEU A 179 2.38 14.44 20.61
C LEU A 179 1.41 15.55 20.20
N SER A 180 0.26 15.67 20.89
CA SER A 180 -0.70 16.75 20.64
C SER A 180 -0.07 18.14 20.80
N ARG A 181 0.77 18.32 21.80
CA ARG A 181 1.48 19.59 22.03
C ARG A 181 2.57 19.82 21.00
N TYR A 182 3.37 18.79 20.69
CA TYR A 182 4.49 18.90 19.76
C TYR A 182 4.04 19.20 18.33
N TYR A 183 3.00 18.50 17.86
CA TYR A 183 2.47 18.69 16.49
C TYR A 183 1.36 19.75 16.42
N GLN A 184 0.97 20.37 17.52
CA GLN A 184 -0.15 21.33 17.59
C GLN A 184 -1.43 20.78 16.94
N THR A 185 -1.69 19.49 17.14
CA THR A 185 -2.76 18.74 16.50
C THR A 185 -3.63 18.07 17.58
N PRO A 186 -4.97 18.12 17.49
CA PRO A 186 -5.84 17.42 18.43
C PRO A 186 -5.53 15.93 18.49
N SER A 187 -5.59 15.32 19.68
CA SER A 187 -5.31 13.89 19.85
C SER A 187 -6.19 12.99 18.97
N SER A 188 -7.40 13.41 18.64
CA SER A 188 -8.31 12.70 17.73
C SER A 188 -7.84 12.60 16.28
N GLN A 189 -6.86 13.40 15.88
CA GLN A 189 -6.25 13.37 14.55
C GLN A 189 -4.90 12.64 14.53
N ILE A 190 -4.39 12.24 15.68
CA ILE A 190 -3.17 11.44 15.78
C ILE A 190 -3.56 9.97 15.64
N GLN A 191 -3.03 9.33 14.61
CA GLN A 191 -3.27 7.91 14.35
C GLN A 191 -2.26 7.06 15.10
N VAL A 192 -2.75 6.04 15.83
CA VAL A 192 -1.98 5.02 16.53
C VAL A 192 -2.18 3.68 15.86
#